data_d6474ab63447f79dca644f42f34f3348
#
_entry.id   d6474ab63447f79dca644f42f34f3348
#
_cell.length_a   1.000
_cell.length_b   1.000
_cell.length_c   1.000
_cell.angle_alpha   90.00
_cell.angle_beta   90.00
_cell.angle_gamma   90.00
#
_symmetry.space_group_name_H-M   'P 1'
#
loop_
_entity.id
_entity.type
_entity.pdbx_description
1 polymer ?
#
loop_
_entity_poly.entity_id
_entity_poly.type
_entity_poly.pdbx_seq_one_letter_code
_entity_poly.pdbx_strand_id
1 'polypeptide(L)'
;MKIGFIGCGNMATAIINGITNNNVVSEKDINAYDIFDGATKKLKENKDINICENEKDVVKSSDIIFLAVKPNVQASVLKAIDGEIKDKLIISIAAGKTIEFI
;
A
#
# COMPACT_ATOMS: atom_id res chain seq x y z
N MET A 1 -13.02 -5.47 -4.01
CA MET A 1 -11.79 -5.70 -3.24
C MET A 1 -10.97 -4.43 -3.17
N LYS A 2 -10.51 -4.08 -1.99
CA LYS A 2 -9.71 -2.87 -1.81
C LYS A 2 -8.26 -3.23 -1.55
N ILE A 3 -7.35 -2.50 -2.19
CA ILE A 3 -5.91 -2.76 -2.13
C ILE A 3 -5.22 -1.55 -1.52
N GLY A 4 -4.39 -1.81 -0.51
CA GLY A 4 -3.63 -0.77 0.18
C GLY A 4 -2.15 -0.82 -0.15
N PHE A 5 -1.52 0.34 -0.15
CA PHE A 5 -0.07 0.47 -0.34
C PHE A 5 0.50 1.30 0.80
N ILE A 6 1.43 0.72 1.52
CA ILE A 6 2.23 1.45 2.50
C ILE A 6 3.59 1.64 1.88
N GLY A 7 3.91 2.88 1.53
CA GLY A 7 5.05 3.22 0.69
C GLY A 7 4.61 3.42 -0.75
N CYS A 8 4.95 4.56 -1.33
CA CYS A 8 4.49 4.97 -2.67
C CYS A 8 5.66 5.31 -3.60
N GLY A 9 6.74 4.54 -3.51
CA GLY A 9 7.89 4.70 -4.39
C GLY A 9 7.67 4.13 -5.78
N ASN A 10 8.74 4.00 -6.56
CA ASN A 10 8.66 3.57 -7.95
C ASN A 10 8.00 2.21 -8.14
N MET A 11 8.31 1.26 -7.28
CA MET A 11 7.75 -0.09 -7.40
C MET A 11 6.25 -0.10 -7.10
N ALA A 12 5.82 0.59 -6.05
CA ALA A 12 4.41 0.71 -5.73
C ALA A 12 3.65 1.41 -6.86
N THR A 13 4.21 2.49 -7.39
CA THR A 13 3.62 3.23 -8.50
C THR A 13 3.46 2.35 -9.73
N ALA A 14 4.47 1.53 -10.05
CA ALA A 14 4.40 0.61 -11.18
C ALA A 14 3.28 -0.41 -11.01
N ILE A 15 3.13 -0.97 -9.81
CA ILE A 15 2.06 -1.93 -9.53
C ILE A 15 0.70 -1.25 -9.64
N ILE A 16 0.54 -0.07 -9.06
CA ILE A 16 -0.72 0.69 -9.12
C ILE A 16 -1.10 0.95 -10.57
N ASN A 17 -0.15 1.41 -11.40
CA ASN A 17 -0.40 1.63 -12.82
C ASN A 17 -0.80 0.34 -13.54
N GLY A 18 -0.13 -0.76 -13.24
CA GLY A 18 -0.44 -2.04 -13.86
C GLY A 18 -1.85 -2.52 -13.57
N ILE A 19 -2.26 -2.49 -12.32
CA ILE A 19 -3.58 -3.01 -11.93
C ILE A 19 -4.73 -2.06 -12.32
N THR A 20 -4.48 -0.75 -12.38
CA THR A 20 -5.52 0.19 -12.79
C THR A 20 -5.64 0.29 -14.31
N ASN A 21 -4.52 0.31 -15.03
CA ASN A 21 -4.53 0.41 -16.48
C ASN A 21 -5.09 -0.85 -17.15
N ASN A 22 -5.00 -2.00 -16.49
CA ASN A 22 -5.55 -3.25 -16.99
C ASN A 22 -6.93 -3.57 -16.41
N ASN A 23 -7.55 -2.60 -15.75
CA ASN A 23 -8.88 -2.71 -15.16
C ASN A 23 -9.04 -3.86 -14.17
N VAL A 24 -7.95 -4.26 -13.51
CA VAL A 24 -8.00 -5.28 -12.46
C VAL A 24 -8.70 -4.72 -11.23
N VAL A 25 -8.38 -3.45 -10.88
CA VAL A 25 -8.95 -2.75 -9.74
C VAL A 25 -9.25 -1.31 -10.14
N SER A 26 -10.36 -0.77 -9.64
CA SER A 26 -10.67 0.64 -9.83
C SER A 26 -9.72 1.52 -9.00
N GLU A 27 -9.37 2.69 -9.51
CA GLU A 27 -8.54 3.65 -8.77
C GLU A 27 -9.14 3.99 -7.41
N LYS A 28 -10.45 4.05 -7.31
CA LYS A 28 -11.15 4.36 -6.05
C LYS A 28 -11.05 3.26 -5.01
N ASP A 29 -10.65 2.06 -5.42
CA ASP A 29 -10.46 0.92 -4.51
C ASP A 29 -9.01 0.78 -4.04
N ILE A 30 -8.16 1.77 -4.34
CA ILE A 30 -6.76 1.79 -3.92
C ILE A 30 -6.57 2.81 -2.81
N ASN A 31 -5.96 2.37 -1.71
CA ASN A 31 -5.62 3.21 -0.56
C ASN A 31 -4.11 3.27 -0.43
N ALA A 32 -3.55 4.44 -0.21
CA ALA A 32 -2.10 4.61 -0.17
C ALA A 32 -1.66 5.55 0.93
N TYR A 33 -0.49 5.27 1.50
CA TYR A 33 0.16 6.12 2.47
C TYR A 33 1.67 6.05 2.29
N ASP A 34 2.33 7.19 2.41
CA ASP A 34 3.79 7.26 2.46
C ASP A 34 4.17 8.33 3.47
N ILE A 35 5.27 8.11 4.17
CA ILE A 35 5.79 9.09 5.13
C ILE A 35 6.20 10.38 4.43
N PHE A 36 6.51 10.32 3.14
CA PHE A 36 6.82 11.50 2.33
C PHE A 36 5.59 11.93 1.55
N ASP A 37 5.04 13.08 1.91
CA ASP A 37 3.84 13.63 1.25
C ASP A 37 4.02 13.80 -0.25
N GLY A 38 5.25 14.11 -0.71
CA GLY A 38 5.52 14.27 -2.14
C GLY A 38 5.20 13.05 -2.97
N ALA A 39 5.42 11.85 -2.42
CA ALA A 39 5.13 10.60 -3.12
C ALA A 39 3.63 10.39 -3.32
N THR A 40 2.83 10.65 -2.29
CA THR A 40 1.37 10.52 -2.37
C THR A 40 0.75 11.61 -3.24
N LYS A 41 1.25 12.83 -3.17
CA LYS A 41 0.79 13.93 -4.03
C LYS A 41 0.98 13.60 -5.49
N LYS A 42 2.13 13.04 -5.84
CA LYS A 42 2.43 12.67 -7.22
C LYS A 42 1.46 11.62 -7.75
N LEU A 43 1.13 10.63 -6.93
CA LEU A 43 0.13 9.62 -7.28
C LEU A 43 -1.26 10.24 -7.46
N LYS A 44 -1.65 11.12 -6.55
CA LYS A 44 -2.97 11.76 -6.58
C LYS A 44 -3.15 12.64 -7.81
N GLU A 45 -2.09 13.26 -8.32
CA GLU A 45 -2.14 14.06 -9.52
C GLU A 45 -2.50 13.25 -10.75
N ASN A 46 -2.09 11.99 -10.80
CA ASN A 46 -2.25 11.14 -11.97
C ASN A 46 -3.40 10.14 -11.84
N LYS A 47 -3.83 9.83 -10.65
CA LYS A 47 -4.86 8.81 -10.39
C LYS A 47 -5.75 9.21 -9.23
N ASP A 48 -7.01 8.83 -9.29
CA ASP A 48 -8.01 9.16 -8.28
C ASP A 48 -8.02 8.10 -7.17
N ILE A 49 -6.86 7.87 -6.56
CA ILE A 49 -6.72 6.93 -5.44
C ILE A 49 -6.95 7.63 -4.10
N ASN A 50 -7.21 6.84 -3.07
CA ASN A 50 -7.43 7.38 -1.73
C ASN A 50 -6.11 7.51 -0.99
N ILE A 51 -5.78 8.71 -0.53
CA ILE A 51 -4.58 8.96 0.25
C ILE A 51 -4.94 8.92 1.73
N CYS A 52 -4.31 8.02 2.47
CA CYS A 52 -4.56 7.85 3.90
C CYS A 52 -3.57 8.66 4.73
N GLU A 53 -3.93 8.93 5.98
CA GLU A 53 -3.12 9.74 6.88
C GLU A 53 -2.05 8.94 7.63
N ASN A 54 -2.23 7.63 7.73
CA ASN A 54 -1.29 6.75 8.43
C ASN A 54 -1.44 5.31 7.96
N GLU A 55 -0.55 4.45 8.43
CA GLU A 55 -0.53 3.04 8.05
C GLU A 55 -1.80 2.31 8.48
N LYS A 56 -2.31 2.60 9.67
CA LYS A 56 -3.52 1.95 10.19
C LYS A 56 -4.73 2.21 9.31
N ASP A 57 -4.86 3.43 8.79
CA ASP A 57 -5.97 3.78 7.91
C ASP A 57 -5.93 2.98 6.62
N VAL A 58 -4.73 2.75 6.07
CA VAL A 58 -4.57 1.90 4.89
C VAL A 58 -5.06 0.48 5.18
N VAL A 59 -4.62 -0.09 6.30
CA VAL A 59 -4.97 -1.46 6.67
C VAL A 59 -6.46 -1.61 6.92
N LYS A 60 -7.06 -0.70 7.66
CA LYS A 60 -8.50 -0.75 7.96
C LYS A 60 -9.36 -0.68 6.70
N SER A 61 -8.90 0.05 5.71
CA SER A 61 -9.66 0.31 4.48
C SER A 61 -9.35 -0.69 3.36
N SER A 62 -8.46 -1.65 3.58
CA SER A 62 -7.96 -2.52 2.53
C SER A 62 -8.08 -3.99 2.90
N ASP A 63 -8.21 -4.85 1.88
CA ASP A 63 -8.23 -6.31 2.06
C ASP A 63 -6.85 -6.91 1.81
N ILE A 64 -6.11 -6.33 0.86
CA ILE A 64 -4.75 -6.75 0.52
C ILE A 64 -3.85 -5.52 0.68
N ILE A 65 -2.75 -5.68 1.40
CA ILE A 65 -1.83 -4.57 1.67
C ILE A 65 -0.45 -4.90 1.12
N PHE A 66 0.09 -4.02 0.28
CA PHE A 66 1.46 -4.10 -0.21
C PHE A 66 2.37 -3.23 0.65
N LEU A 67 3.42 -3.83 1.20
CA LEU A 67 4.46 -3.10 1.91
C LEU A 67 5.58 -2.78 0.93
N ALA A 68 5.67 -1.53 0.52
CA ALA A 68 6.64 -1.04 -0.44
C ALA A 68 7.67 -0.12 0.23
N VAL A 69 8.07 -0.44 1.44
CA VAL A 69 9.07 0.31 2.20
C VAL A 69 10.36 -0.50 2.31
N LYS A 70 11.46 0.17 2.62
CA LYS A 70 12.76 -0.48 2.75
C LYS A 70 12.71 -1.54 3.87
N PRO A 71 13.50 -2.63 3.75
CA PRO A 71 13.47 -3.72 4.74
C PRO A 71 13.67 -3.27 6.19
N ASN A 72 14.53 -2.28 6.42
CA ASN A 72 14.77 -1.75 7.76
C ASN A 72 13.59 -0.96 8.32
N VAL A 73 12.65 -0.57 7.48
CA VAL A 73 11.44 0.16 7.90
C VAL A 73 10.28 -0.80 8.11
N GLN A 74 10.28 -1.95 7.44
CA GLN A 74 9.17 -2.91 7.49
C GLN A 74 8.83 -3.37 8.91
N ALA A 75 9.82 -3.63 9.73
CA ALA A 75 9.59 -4.07 11.11
C ALA A 75 8.80 -3.04 11.90
N SER A 76 9.13 -1.75 11.74
CA SER A 76 8.41 -0.67 12.41
C SER A 76 6.97 -0.55 11.90
N VAL A 77 6.78 -0.69 10.60
CA VAL A 77 5.44 -0.62 9.98
C VAL A 77 4.59 -1.79 10.46
N LEU A 78 5.13 -3.02 10.42
CA LEU A 78 4.40 -4.21 10.86
C LEU A 78 3.99 -4.09 12.33
N LYS A 79 4.85 -3.54 13.17
CA LYS A 79 4.54 -3.30 14.57
C LYS A 79 3.41 -2.29 14.72
N ALA A 80 3.42 -1.23 13.90
CA ALA A 80 2.41 -0.18 13.96
C ALA A 80 1.02 -0.69 13.57
N ILE A 81 0.93 -1.68 12.68
CA ILE A 81 -0.33 -2.20 12.17
C ILE A 81 -0.73 -3.55 12.80
N ASP A 82 0.04 -4.06 13.75
CA ASP A 82 -0.12 -5.40 14.30
C ASP A 82 -1.56 -5.73 14.73
N GLY A 83 -2.23 -4.81 15.38
CA GLY A 83 -3.60 -5.04 15.84
C GLY A 83 -4.66 -4.96 14.75
N GLU A 84 -4.30 -4.55 13.54
CA GLU A 84 -5.26 -4.29 12.44
C GLU A 84 -5.14 -5.29 11.29
N ILE A 85 -4.18 -6.22 11.33
CA ILE A 85 -3.90 -7.09 10.19
C ILE A 85 -4.66 -8.41 10.19
N LYS A 86 -5.53 -8.62 11.16
CA LYS A 86 -6.33 -9.85 11.25
C LYS A 86 -7.17 -10.03 9.98
N ASP A 87 -7.11 -11.20 9.39
CA ASP A 87 -7.86 -11.56 8.19
C ASP A 87 -7.45 -10.73 6.95
N LYS A 88 -6.25 -10.14 6.97
CA LYS A 88 -5.72 -9.38 5.85
C LYS A 88 -4.54 -10.11 5.21
N LEU A 89 -4.36 -9.93 3.91
CA LEU A 89 -3.20 -10.43 3.19
C LEU A 89 -2.18 -9.30 3.10
N ILE A 90 -0.96 -9.55 3.56
CA ILE A 90 0.12 -8.55 3.50
C ILE A 90 1.24 -9.09 2.63
N ILE A 91 1.62 -8.31 1.62
CA ILE A 91 2.65 -8.68 0.66
C ILE A 91 3.79 -7.66 0.75
N SER A 92 5.00 -8.13 1.07
CA SER A 92 6.18 -7.29 1.07
C SER A 92 6.83 -7.35 -0.31
N ILE A 93 7.06 -6.20 -0.93
CA ILE A 93 7.70 -6.10 -2.25
C ILE A 93 9.09 -5.47 -2.17
N ALA A 94 9.48 -4.95 -1.01
CA ALA A 94 10.85 -4.48 -0.81
C ALA A 94 11.77 -5.69 -0.82
N ALA A 95 12.92 -5.62 -1.46
CA ALA A 95 13.89 -6.70 -1.55
C ALA A 95 13.37 -7.97 -2.26
N GLY A 96 12.26 -7.89 -2.98
CA GLY A 96 11.73 -9.00 -3.77
C GLY A 96 11.18 -10.17 -2.96
N LYS A 97 10.88 -9.98 -1.70
CA LYS A 97 10.33 -11.03 -0.84
C LYS A 97 8.84 -10.83 -0.60
N THR A 98 8.11 -11.93 -0.57
CA THR A 98 6.69 -11.91 -0.23
C THR A 98 6.50 -12.48 1.18
N ILE A 99 5.76 -11.76 2.01
CA ILE A 99 5.38 -12.19 3.35
C ILE A 99 3.86 -12.22 3.40
N GLU A 100 3.30 -13.38 3.66
CA GLU A 100 1.84 -13.53 3.71
C GLU A 100 1.38 -13.73 5.15
N PHE A 101 0.39 -12.94 5.56
CA PHE A 101 -0.31 -13.09 6.83
C PHE A 101 -1.79 -13.25 6.52
N ILE A 102 -2.32 -14.39 6.89
CA ILE A 102 -3.73 -14.70 6.63
C ILE A 102 -4.51 -14.65 7.93
#